data_233adc69fee492a7071337ccfbf09659
#
_entry.id   233adc69fee492a7071337ccfbf09659
#
_cell.length_a   1.000
_cell.length_b   1.000
_cell.length_c   1.000
_cell.angle_alpha   90.00
_cell.angle_beta   90.00
_cell.angle_gamma   90.00
#
_symmetry.space_group_name_H-M   'P 1'
#
loop_
_entity.id
_entity.type
_entity.pdbx_description
1 polymer ?
#
loop_
_entity_poly.entity_id
_entity_poly.type
_entity_poly.pdbx_seq_one_letter_code
_entity_poly.pdbx_strand_id
1 'polypeptide(L)'
;MINRVVLVGRLTKDPELKYTQSGLAVTRFTLAVNRPFTNQRGERDADFINVVTWRKQAENVANFLRKGSLAGVDGRIETSSFDGQDGKRVFMTEVVADSVQFLEPRGAGGDRSQQGSPSYGNQPQQSQPSFNNNNYQGQSPNQNNYTRTDDDPFSPGGGPIEVSDDDLPF
;
A
#
# COMPACT_ATOMS: atom_id res chain seq x y z
N MET A 1 32.18 3.07 -0.77
CA MET A 1 31.43 1.96 -0.12
C MET A 1 29.98 2.32 -0.12
N ILE A 2 29.08 1.37 -0.43
CA ILE A 2 27.63 1.59 -0.48
C ILE A 2 26.98 0.69 0.58
N ASN A 3 26.11 1.27 1.42
CA ASN A 3 25.27 0.55 2.36
C ASN A 3 23.87 1.14 2.25
N ARG A 4 23.06 0.58 1.36
CA ARG A 4 21.70 1.03 1.05
C ARG A 4 20.77 -0.15 0.89
N VAL A 5 19.58 -0.04 1.50
CA VAL A 5 18.55 -1.07 1.48
C VAL A 5 17.21 -0.41 1.18
N VAL A 6 16.49 -0.99 0.22
CA VAL A 6 15.10 -0.60 -0.09
C VAL A 6 14.23 -1.83 0.06
N LEU A 7 13.22 -1.75 0.92
CA LEU A 7 12.33 -2.85 1.26
C LEU A 7 10.88 -2.42 1.10
N VAL A 8 10.04 -3.32 0.59
CA VAL A 8 8.58 -3.17 0.63
C VAL A 8 8.01 -4.42 1.30
N GLY A 9 7.23 -4.21 2.35
CA GLY A 9 6.66 -5.32 3.12
C GLY A 9 5.53 -4.89 4.03
N ARG A 10 4.93 -5.88 4.72
CA ARG A 10 3.86 -5.64 5.69
C ARG A 10 4.38 -5.75 7.12
N LEU A 11 3.88 -4.90 8.00
CA LEU A 11 4.19 -4.98 9.42
C LEU A 11 3.62 -6.27 10.03
N THR A 12 4.44 -7.00 10.78
CA THR A 12 4.01 -8.25 11.44
C THR A 12 3.27 -8.01 12.75
N LYS A 13 3.53 -6.86 13.39
CA LYS A 13 2.93 -6.39 14.64
C LYS A 13 2.87 -4.86 14.64
N ASP A 14 2.15 -4.29 15.62
CA ASP A 14 2.13 -2.85 15.81
C ASP A 14 3.53 -2.30 16.11
N PRO A 15 3.88 -1.12 15.59
CA PRO A 15 5.16 -0.48 15.87
C PRO A 15 5.30 -0.13 17.36
N GLU A 16 6.47 -0.38 17.92
CA GLU A 16 6.77 -0.09 19.31
C GLU A 16 7.56 1.22 19.42
N LEU A 17 6.89 2.28 19.89
CA LEU A 17 7.50 3.59 20.15
C LEU A 17 8.11 3.63 21.55
N LYS A 18 9.35 4.04 21.64
CA LYS A 18 10.06 4.32 22.89
C LYS A 18 10.77 5.66 22.81
N TYR A 19 11.11 6.21 23.97
CA TYR A 19 11.95 7.40 24.06
C TYR A 19 13.25 7.04 24.76
N THR A 20 14.36 7.52 24.22
CA THR A 20 15.66 7.38 24.87
C THR A 20 15.75 8.29 26.11
N GLN A 21 16.79 8.13 26.93
CA GLN A 21 17.04 9.01 28.06
C GLN A 21 17.22 10.48 27.65
N SER A 22 17.67 10.73 26.43
CA SER A 22 17.80 12.07 25.83
C SER A 22 16.49 12.61 25.22
N GLY A 23 15.36 11.89 25.35
CA GLY A 23 14.07 12.29 24.83
C GLY A 23 13.87 12.07 23.33
N LEU A 24 14.79 11.35 22.66
CA LEU A 24 14.65 11.03 21.24
C LEU A 24 13.66 9.87 21.04
N ALA A 25 12.65 10.09 20.19
CA ALA A 25 11.73 9.05 19.79
C ALA A 25 12.45 7.98 18.92
N VAL A 26 12.22 6.73 19.22
CA VAL A 26 12.68 5.57 18.46
C VAL A 26 11.54 4.57 18.33
N THR A 27 11.30 4.09 17.10
CA THR A 27 10.29 3.07 16.85
C THR A 27 10.93 1.87 16.19
N ARG A 28 10.62 0.68 16.72
CA ARG A 28 11.02 -0.60 16.17
C ARG A 28 9.81 -1.35 15.65
N PHE A 29 9.95 -1.95 14.48
CA PHE A 29 8.94 -2.80 13.87
C PHE A 29 9.61 -3.87 13.00
N THR A 30 8.85 -4.91 12.66
CA THR A 30 9.34 -5.99 11.80
C THR A 30 8.51 -6.01 10.52
N LEU A 31 9.18 -5.99 9.37
CA LEU A 31 8.59 -6.15 8.05
C LEU A 31 8.63 -7.62 7.62
N ALA A 32 7.51 -8.13 7.12
CA ALA A 32 7.45 -9.34 6.32
C ALA A 32 7.59 -8.96 4.85
N VAL A 33 8.71 -9.32 4.25
CA VAL A 33 9.05 -9.09 2.85
C VAL A 33 8.90 -10.41 2.10
N ASN A 34 7.94 -10.50 1.19
CA ASN A 34 7.70 -11.72 0.43
C ASN A 34 8.84 -11.97 -0.55
N ARG A 35 9.30 -13.23 -0.62
CA ARG A 35 10.27 -13.66 -1.62
C ARG A 35 9.65 -13.69 -3.01
N PRO A 36 10.41 -13.38 -4.08
CA PRO A 36 9.89 -13.35 -5.44
C PRO A 36 9.50 -14.75 -5.95
N PHE A 37 10.13 -15.81 -5.41
CA PHE A 37 9.90 -17.19 -5.85
C PHE A 37 9.06 -17.96 -4.84
N THR A 38 8.25 -18.89 -5.35
CA THR A 38 7.51 -19.88 -4.53
C THR A 38 8.40 -21.04 -4.16
N ASN A 39 8.17 -21.62 -2.98
CA ASN A 39 8.84 -22.87 -2.56
C ASN A 39 8.26 -24.09 -3.33
N GLN A 40 8.83 -25.27 -3.09
CA GLN A 40 8.38 -26.53 -3.75
C GLN A 40 6.91 -26.89 -3.45
N ARG A 41 6.29 -26.27 -2.43
CA ARG A 41 4.89 -26.47 -2.07
C ARG A 41 3.95 -25.44 -2.71
N GLY A 42 4.48 -24.54 -3.55
CA GLY A 42 3.69 -23.46 -4.19
C GLY A 42 3.39 -22.28 -3.25
N GLU A 43 3.98 -22.25 -2.05
CA GLU A 43 3.82 -21.17 -1.07
C GLU A 43 4.93 -20.13 -1.22
N ARG A 44 4.62 -18.87 -0.92
CA ARG A 44 5.63 -17.80 -0.88
C ARG A 44 6.14 -17.64 0.54
N ASP A 45 7.42 -17.87 0.70
CA ASP A 45 8.12 -17.55 1.96
C ASP A 45 8.27 -16.04 2.11
N ALA A 46 8.38 -15.58 3.35
CA ALA A 46 8.65 -14.20 3.69
C ALA A 46 9.90 -14.12 4.58
N ASP A 47 10.69 -13.07 4.33
CA ASP A 47 11.80 -12.71 5.19
C ASP A 47 11.32 -11.68 6.22
N PHE A 48 11.66 -11.91 7.50
CA PHE A 48 11.26 -11.03 8.60
C PHE A 48 12.45 -10.13 8.97
N ILE A 49 12.32 -8.83 8.66
CA ILE A 49 13.41 -7.89 8.78
C ILE A 49 13.07 -6.87 9.86
N ASN A 50 13.97 -6.74 10.86
CA ASN A 50 13.84 -5.73 11.90
C ASN A 50 14.24 -4.37 11.37
N VAL A 51 13.38 -3.38 11.61
CA VAL A 51 13.58 -2.01 11.18
C VAL A 51 13.50 -1.10 12.39
N VAL A 52 14.42 -0.14 12.47
CA VAL A 52 14.42 0.93 13.46
C VAL A 52 14.36 2.27 12.78
N THR A 53 13.56 3.17 13.31
CA THR A 53 13.45 4.56 12.85
C THR A 53 13.47 5.53 14.01
N TRP A 54 13.90 6.77 13.76
CA TRP A 54 14.23 7.75 14.79
C TRP A 54 13.47 9.07 14.61
N ARG A 55 13.38 9.84 15.70
CA ARG A 55 12.85 11.22 15.73
C ARG A 55 11.40 11.29 15.23
N LYS A 56 11.07 12.33 14.47
CA LYS A 56 9.72 12.57 13.95
C LYS A 56 9.17 11.40 13.11
N GLN A 57 10.04 10.72 12.39
CA GLN A 57 9.63 9.57 11.61
C GLN A 57 9.20 8.39 12.48
N ALA A 58 9.86 8.20 13.63
CA ALA A 58 9.47 7.19 14.61
C ALA A 58 8.05 7.45 15.14
N GLU A 59 7.73 8.70 15.48
CA GLU A 59 6.39 9.09 15.91
C GLU A 59 5.35 8.88 14.80
N ASN A 60 5.66 9.26 13.56
CA ASN A 60 4.76 9.08 12.43
C ASN A 60 4.45 7.59 12.19
N VAL A 61 5.48 6.74 12.20
CA VAL A 61 5.32 5.29 12.03
C VAL A 61 4.43 4.71 13.13
N ALA A 62 4.67 5.07 14.39
CA ALA A 62 3.87 4.60 15.52
C ALA A 62 2.41 5.09 15.48
N ASN A 63 2.18 6.31 15.01
CA ASN A 63 0.84 6.90 14.95
C ASN A 63 -0.01 6.33 13.80
N PHE A 64 0.60 6.08 12.64
CA PHE A 64 -0.14 5.80 11.41
C PHE A 64 -0.08 4.35 10.94
N LEU A 65 0.98 3.60 11.27
CA LEU A 65 1.09 2.20 10.89
C LEU A 65 0.54 1.27 11.98
N ARG A 66 0.00 0.14 11.55
CA ARG A 66 -0.50 -0.94 12.40
C ARG A 66 -0.04 -2.28 11.83
N LYS A 67 -0.25 -3.36 12.60
CA LYS A 67 -0.06 -4.72 12.11
C LYS A 67 -0.77 -4.91 10.77
N GLY A 68 -0.07 -5.44 9.78
CA GLY A 68 -0.58 -5.69 8.43
C GLY A 68 -0.42 -4.53 7.46
N SER A 69 -0.14 -3.29 7.92
CA SER A 69 0.07 -2.14 7.04
C SER A 69 1.23 -2.37 6.07
N LEU A 70 1.04 -1.95 4.82
CA LEU A 70 2.07 -2.00 3.79
C LEU A 70 2.95 -0.75 3.88
N ALA A 71 4.26 -0.95 4.00
CA ALA A 71 5.22 0.13 4.08
C ALA A 71 6.43 -0.11 3.18
N GLY A 72 6.95 0.98 2.60
CA GLY A 72 8.23 1.04 1.92
C GLY A 72 9.27 1.64 2.86
N VAL A 73 10.41 1.00 2.99
CA VAL A 73 11.54 1.46 3.82
C VAL A 73 12.74 1.65 2.94
N ASP A 74 13.36 2.82 3.07
CA ASP A 74 14.64 3.14 2.49
C ASP A 74 15.60 3.46 3.63
N GLY A 75 16.76 2.79 3.68
CA GLY A 75 17.70 2.91 4.78
C GLY A 75 19.00 2.18 4.54
N ARG A 76 19.67 1.83 5.62
CA ARG A 76 20.96 1.10 5.65
C ARG A 76 20.94 -0.03 6.65
N ILE A 77 21.78 -1.05 6.44
CA ILE A 77 21.99 -2.12 7.40
C ILE A 77 22.92 -1.61 8.51
N GLU A 78 22.58 -1.92 9.76
CA GLU A 78 23.44 -1.68 10.91
C GLU A 78 23.50 -2.95 11.77
N THR A 79 24.70 -3.29 12.21
CA THR A 79 24.93 -4.44 13.07
C THR A 79 25.40 -3.96 14.43
N SER A 80 24.72 -4.37 15.47
CA SER A 80 25.08 -4.11 16.86
C SER A 80 25.40 -5.42 17.58
N SER A 81 26.16 -5.35 18.67
CA SER A 81 26.39 -6.51 19.53
C SER A 81 26.25 -6.11 20.98
N PHE A 82 25.66 -6.98 21.77
CA PHE A 82 25.52 -6.82 23.22
C PHE A 82 25.78 -8.15 23.92
N ASP A 83 26.19 -8.08 25.19
CA ASP A 83 26.39 -9.29 25.98
C ASP A 83 25.04 -9.75 26.53
N GLY A 84 24.64 -10.97 26.15
CA GLY A 84 23.41 -11.61 26.62
C GLY A 84 23.49 -11.99 28.10
N GLN A 85 22.35 -12.33 28.69
CA GLN A 85 22.28 -12.76 30.10
C GLN A 85 23.15 -14.00 30.41
N ASP A 86 23.45 -14.79 29.38
CA ASP A 86 24.30 -15.99 29.46
C ASP A 86 25.80 -15.67 29.29
N GLY A 87 26.19 -14.40 29.26
CA GLY A 87 27.57 -13.96 29.00
C GLY A 87 28.06 -14.20 27.58
N LYS A 88 27.18 -14.62 26.67
CA LYS A 88 27.48 -14.79 25.26
C LYS A 88 27.18 -13.50 24.48
N ARG A 89 28.08 -13.18 23.55
CA ARG A 89 27.91 -12.02 22.68
C ARG A 89 26.84 -12.33 21.64
N VAL A 90 25.76 -11.51 21.62
CA VAL A 90 24.65 -11.60 20.67
C VAL A 90 24.84 -10.52 19.63
N PHE A 91 24.79 -10.91 18.37
CA PHE A 91 24.83 -9.97 17.23
C PHE A 91 23.40 -9.74 16.74
N MET A 92 23.04 -8.48 16.55
CA MET A 92 21.75 -8.07 16.01
C MET A 92 21.98 -7.29 14.73
N THR A 93 21.30 -7.67 13.66
CA THR A 93 21.29 -6.95 12.39
C THR A 93 19.92 -6.30 12.21
N GLU A 94 19.90 -4.99 12.04
CA GLU A 94 18.70 -4.19 11.85
C GLU A 94 18.87 -3.29 10.62
N VAL A 95 17.76 -2.86 10.04
CA VAL A 95 17.73 -1.80 9.03
C VAL A 95 17.38 -0.49 9.71
N VAL A 96 18.31 0.46 9.68
CA VAL A 96 18.06 1.83 10.14
C VAL A 96 17.39 2.59 8.99
N ALA A 97 16.11 2.92 9.16
CA ALA A 97 15.33 3.60 8.15
C ALA A 97 15.66 5.09 8.10
N ASP A 98 16.08 5.56 6.94
CA ASP A 98 16.24 6.98 6.62
C ASP A 98 14.90 7.58 6.14
N SER A 99 14.05 6.77 5.47
CA SER A 99 12.71 7.14 5.02
C SER A 99 11.75 5.95 5.12
N VAL A 100 10.51 6.23 5.55
CA VAL A 100 9.42 5.26 5.56
C VAL A 100 8.23 5.83 4.81
N GLN A 101 7.79 5.14 3.77
CA GLN A 101 6.64 5.50 2.93
C GLN A 101 5.45 4.62 3.32
N PHE A 102 4.29 5.23 3.53
CA PHE A 102 3.03 4.54 3.80
C PHE A 102 2.35 4.25 2.46
N LEU A 103 2.27 2.96 2.09
CA LEU A 103 1.85 2.53 0.75
C LEU A 103 0.37 2.12 0.69
N GLU A 104 -0.34 2.13 1.83
CA GLU A 104 -1.78 1.92 1.83
C GLU A 104 -2.54 3.23 1.67
N PRO A 105 -3.63 3.27 0.87
CA PRO A 105 -4.48 4.45 0.78
C PRO A 105 -5.12 4.73 2.14
N ARG A 106 -5.19 6.00 2.53
CA ARG A 106 -5.92 6.45 3.72
C ARG A 106 -7.39 6.09 3.55
N GLY A 107 -7.86 5.06 4.24
CA GLY A 107 -9.27 4.64 4.18
C GLY A 107 -9.51 3.13 4.20
N ALA A 108 -8.50 2.28 4.06
CA ALA A 108 -8.68 0.82 4.11
C ALA A 108 -8.76 0.23 5.54
N GLY A 109 -8.65 1.06 6.58
CA GLY A 109 -8.65 0.64 7.99
C GLY A 109 -9.85 1.12 8.82
N GLY A 110 -10.92 1.60 8.18
CA GLY A 110 -12.14 2.07 8.85
C GLY A 110 -13.34 1.18 8.53
N ASP A 111 -13.81 0.46 9.55
CA ASP A 111 -15.19 0.01 9.71
C ASP A 111 -15.72 -1.07 8.75
N ARG A 112 -15.34 -2.32 9.02
CA ARG A 112 -16.20 -3.47 8.73
C ARG A 112 -16.95 -3.87 10.01
N SER A 113 -17.77 -2.98 10.55
CA SER A 113 -18.76 -3.31 11.56
C SER A 113 -20.15 -3.08 11.01
N GLN A 114 -20.88 -4.19 10.89
CA GLN A 114 -22.32 -4.31 10.79
C GLN A 114 -23.01 -3.82 9.52
N GLN A 115 -23.01 -4.67 8.52
CA GLN A 115 -24.12 -4.72 7.58
C GLN A 115 -25.24 -5.55 8.22
N GLY A 116 -26.13 -4.83 8.92
CA GLY A 116 -27.40 -5.36 9.36
C GLY A 116 -28.26 -5.74 8.16
N SER A 117 -28.75 -6.95 8.17
CA SER A 117 -29.71 -7.51 7.22
C SER A 117 -30.93 -6.60 7.08
N PRO A 118 -31.44 -6.31 5.88
CA PRO A 118 -32.73 -5.71 5.71
C PRO A 118 -33.81 -6.77 5.98
N SER A 119 -34.54 -6.59 7.06
CA SER A 119 -35.78 -7.30 7.38
C SER A 119 -36.84 -6.96 6.36
N TYR A 120 -37.30 -7.95 5.62
CA TYR A 120 -38.54 -7.87 4.85
C TYR A 120 -39.74 -7.80 5.81
N GLY A 121 -40.51 -6.74 5.72
CA GLY A 121 -41.75 -6.54 6.48
C GLY A 121 -42.75 -5.68 5.74
N ASN A 122 -43.66 -6.34 5.03
CA ASN A 122 -45.08 -6.05 4.82
C ASN A 122 -45.51 -4.68 4.25
N GLN A 123 -46.11 -4.77 3.05
CA GLN A 123 -47.05 -3.81 2.45
C GLN A 123 -48.34 -3.61 3.29
N PRO A 124 -49.00 -2.44 3.17
CA PRO A 124 -50.26 -2.47 2.47
C PRO A 124 -50.48 -1.32 1.45
N GLN A 125 -51.24 -1.68 0.49
CA GLN A 125 -51.85 -1.13 -0.67
C GLN A 125 -52.70 0.15 -0.44
N GLN A 126 -52.76 1.00 -1.45
CA GLN A 126 -53.80 1.98 -1.90
C GLN A 126 -53.18 3.38 -2.09
N SER A 127 -53.35 4.10 -3.14
CA SER A 127 -54.32 4.25 -4.21
C SER A 127 -53.75 5.29 -5.22
N GLN A 128 -53.99 5.08 -6.48
CA GLN A 128 -53.78 6.08 -7.55
C GLN A 128 -54.76 7.23 -7.42
N PRO A 129 -54.46 8.42 -7.96
CA PRO A 129 -55.11 8.77 -9.24
C PRO A 129 -54.17 9.40 -10.27
N SER A 130 -54.50 9.11 -11.50
CA SER A 130 -54.09 9.69 -12.76
C SER A 130 -54.38 11.19 -12.88
N PHE A 131 -53.54 11.94 -13.58
CA PHE A 131 -53.89 13.06 -14.49
C PHE A 131 -52.63 13.42 -15.30
N ASN A 132 -52.63 13.06 -16.53
CA ASN A 132 -52.98 13.79 -17.75
C ASN A 132 -51.96 14.84 -18.21
N ASN A 133 -51.27 14.42 -19.25
CA ASN A 133 -50.99 15.13 -20.51
C ASN A 133 -50.71 16.63 -20.46
N ASN A 134 -49.53 17.04 -20.91
CA ASN A 134 -49.44 17.98 -22.05
C ASN A 134 -48.02 18.11 -22.61
N ASN A 135 -47.95 17.76 -23.80
CA ASN A 135 -47.16 18.13 -24.95
C ASN A 135 -46.62 19.57 -24.92
N TYR A 136 -45.29 19.78 -25.02
CA TYR A 136 -44.68 20.88 -25.73
C TYR A 136 -43.41 20.44 -26.45
N GLN A 137 -43.49 20.55 -27.72
CA GLN A 137 -42.53 20.49 -28.79
C GLN A 137 -41.62 21.73 -28.72
N GLY A 138 -40.31 21.54 -28.94
CA GLY A 138 -39.42 22.69 -29.08
C GLY A 138 -37.93 22.33 -29.15
N GLN A 139 -37.47 22.05 -30.35
CA GLN A 139 -36.17 22.42 -30.97
C GLN A 139 -34.85 22.25 -30.21
N SER A 140 -34.03 21.36 -30.76
CA SER A 140 -32.56 21.45 -30.85
C SER A 140 -32.13 22.78 -31.53
N PRO A 141 -30.85 23.19 -31.52
CA PRO A 141 -29.61 22.47 -31.41
C PRO A 141 -28.50 23.18 -30.60
N ASN A 142 -27.55 22.47 -30.07
CA ASN A 142 -26.19 23.02 -30.02
C ASN A 142 -25.15 21.90 -30.16
N GLN A 143 -24.60 21.85 -31.36
CA GLN A 143 -23.39 21.13 -31.70
C GLN A 143 -22.20 21.76 -30.95
N ASN A 144 -21.63 21.10 -29.97
CA ASN A 144 -20.29 21.38 -29.57
C ASN A 144 -19.37 20.36 -30.22
N ASN A 145 -18.74 20.88 -31.23
CA ASN A 145 -17.65 20.33 -32.01
C ASN A 145 -16.43 20.07 -31.10
N TYR A 146 -16.26 18.85 -30.61
CA TYR A 146 -15.02 18.43 -30.07
C TYR A 146 -14.14 17.90 -31.20
N THR A 147 -13.16 18.70 -31.56
CA THR A 147 -12.04 18.30 -32.40
C THR A 147 -11.40 17.05 -31.83
N ARG A 148 -11.59 15.93 -32.52
CA ARG A 148 -10.81 14.72 -32.35
C ARG A 148 -9.37 15.05 -32.72
N THR A 149 -8.50 15.12 -31.76
CA THR A 149 -7.06 14.93 -31.99
C THR A 149 -6.83 13.41 -32.06
N ASP A 150 -6.70 12.91 -33.28
CA ASP A 150 -6.33 11.55 -33.61
C ASP A 150 -4.80 11.36 -33.41
N ASP A 151 -4.32 11.45 -32.18
CA ASP A 151 -2.97 11.04 -31.81
C ASP A 151 -3.03 10.37 -30.43
N ASP A 152 -3.66 9.18 -30.40
CA ASP A 152 -3.52 8.26 -29.27
C ASP A 152 -2.33 7.33 -29.56
N PRO A 153 -1.18 7.51 -28.87
CA PRO A 153 0.01 6.66 -29.05
C PRO A 153 -0.21 5.21 -28.63
N PHE A 154 -1.38 4.86 -28.08
CA PHE A 154 -1.76 3.51 -27.66
C PHE A 154 -2.89 2.91 -28.49
N SER A 155 -3.21 3.44 -29.67
CA SER A 155 -4.22 2.82 -30.51
C SER A 155 -3.76 1.43 -30.98
N PRO A 156 -4.64 0.39 -30.91
CA PRO A 156 -4.28 -1.01 -31.17
C PRO A 156 -4.10 -1.35 -32.67
N GLY A 157 -3.60 -0.41 -33.48
CA GLY A 157 -3.35 -0.59 -34.91
C GLY A 157 -1.87 -0.72 -35.31
N GLY A 158 -0.96 -0.70 -34.36
CA GLY A 158 0.47 -0.98 -34.61
C GLY A 158 0.68 -2.48 -34.80
N GLY A 159 1.14 -2.90 -35.98
CA GLY A 159 1.53 -4.28 -36.27
C GLY A 159 2.64 -4.77 -35.31
N PRO A 160 2.89 -6.07 -35.25
CA PRO A 160 3.90 -6.63 -34.37
C PRO A 160 5.27 -6.02 -34.67
N ILE A 161 5.92 -5.49 -33.61
CA ILE A 161 7.29 -5.00 -33.69
C ILE A 161 8.17 -6.25 -33.79
N GLU A 162 8.81 -6.49 -34.94
CA GLU A 162 9.85 -7.50 -35.05
C GLU A 162 11.11 -6.96 -34.36
N VAL A 163 11.39 -7.50 -33.17
CA VAL A 163 12.64 -7.24 -32.47
C VAL A 163 13.67 -8.23 -33.00
N SER A 164 14.71 -7.74 -33.68
CA SER A 164 15.83 -8.55 -34.13
C SER A 164 16.76 -8.89 -32.96
N ASP A 165 17.38 -10.09 -32.98
CA ASP A 165 18.34 -10.52 -31.96
C ASP A 165 19.59 -9.61 -31.89
N ASP A 166 19.80 -8.76 -32.90
CA ASP A 166 20.91 -7.79 -32.95
C ASP A 166 20.65 -6.51 -32.11
N ASP A 167 19.44 -6.32 -31.60
CA ASP A 167 19.07 -5.16 -30.77
C ASP A 167 19.25 -5.41 -29.26
N LEU A 168 19.78 -6.57 -28.87
CA LEU A 168 20.03 -6.92 -27.47
C LEU A 168 21.44 -6.50 -27.05
N PRO A 169 21.61 -5.70 -25.98
CA PRO A 169 22.90 -5.12 -25.57
C PRO A 169 23.74 -6.07 -24.68
N PHE A 170 23.93 -7.34 -25.09
CA PHE A 170 24.94 -8.25 -24.49
C PHE A 170 25.43 -9.32 -25.44
#